data_1f9908e4fd8e49780266debf633de18d
#
_entry.id   1f9908e4fd8e49780266debf633de18d
#
_cell.length_a   1.000
_cell.length_b   1.000
_cell.length_c   1.000
_cell.angle_alpha   90.00
_cell.angle_beta   90.00
_cell.angle_gamma   90.00
#
_symmetry.space_group_name_H-M   'P 1'
#
loop_
_entity.id
_entity.type
_entity.pdbx_description
1 polymer ?
#
loop_
_entity_poly.entity_id
_entity_poly.type
_entity_poly.pdbx_seq_one_letter_code
_entity_poly.pdbx_strand_id
1 'polypeptide(L)'
;MTPDRFTALFSSSVVAVDANTGKYLWHFQLVHHDIWDYDTQSAPLLVDLVRDGATVPAVIIVNKTGLMFTLNRVTGKPIFDIEERPVPKSDLPRERTSPTQPFPVKPEPLTQMTVARNNLYKGEPQHQAYCEHMVDDNDMRLGGPFMPIAVNQYSISPPGPAGGINFWGASYDPKLHLFISNTNNIFQPMRLILRPDGTYINSGPLAGLRRFGDADRRLLCGPTPWGELVAVNMDTGDIAYRKTLGVSDMLPAGFQDTGRPSSGGVMLTASGLTFVGGTDDFRFRAFATATGDKLWEIKMPSSIETSPITYMGSDGRQFVTVVSTGGGLTGSAVTNDEIIAFALPSRSAAPQ
;
A
#
# COMPACT_ATOMS: atom_id res chain seq x y z
N MET A 1 -4.95 -6.15 -34.72
CA MET A 1 -5.21 -4.91 -33.97
C MET A 1 -3.92 -4.11 -33.98
N THR A 2 -3.89 -2.96 -34.61
CA THR A 2 -2.77 -2.02 -34.50
C THR A 2 -2.72 -1.56 -33.05
N PRO A 3 -1.60 -1.70 -32.33
CA PRO A 3 -1.47 -1.12 -31.00
C PRO A 3 -1.75 0.38 -31.12
N ASP A 4 -2.70 0.87 -30.34
CA ASP A 4 -2.93 2.30 -30.27
C ASP A 4 -1.60 2.95 -29.83
N ARG A 5 -1.07 3.90 -30.59
CA ARG A 5 0.24 4.53 -30.36
C ARG A 5 0.36 5.24 -29.01
N PHE A 6 -0.71 5.22 -28.21
CA PHE A 6 -0.82 5.86 -26.90
C PHE A 6 -0.75 4.87 -25.72
N THR A 7 -0.78 3.57 -25.97
CA THR A 7 -0.49 2.58 -24.91
C THR A 7 1.02 2.45 -24.78
N ALA A 8 1.58 3.01 -23.71
CA ALA A 8 2.96 2.73 -23.33
C ALA A 8 3.03 1.24 -22.91
N LEU A 9 3.31 0.37 -23.88
CA LEU A 9 3.12 -1.08 -23.82
C LEU A 9 3.73 -1.76 -22.59
N PHE A 10 4.80 -1.17 -22.03
CA PHE A 10 5.50 -1.70 -20.86
C PHE A 10 5.45 -0.78 -19.64
N SER A 11 4.68 0.34 -19.67
CA SER A 11 4.49 1.15 -18.49
C SER A 11 3.55 0.43 -17.51
N SER A 12 3.74 0.66 -16.21
CA SER A 12 2.95 0.04 -15.13
C SER A 12 2.75 -1.47 -15.34
N SER A 13 3.83 -2.17 -15.73
CA SER A 13 3.82 -3.56 -16.15
C SER A 13 4.87 -4.39 -15.42
N VAL A 14 4.61 -5.69 -15.31
CA VAL A 14 5.65 -6.69 -15.04
C VAL A 14 6.12 -7.28 -16.37
N VAL A 15 7.43 -7.38 -16.55
CA VAL A 15 8.06 -7.93 -17.75
C VAL A 15 9.00 -9.05 -17.37
N ALA A 16 8.87 -10.21 -18.03
CA ALA A 16 9.79 -11.32 -17.89
C ALA A 16 10.73 -11.39 -19.07
N VAL A 17 12.01 -11.53 -18.75
CA VAL A 17 13.09 -11.70 -19.74
C VAL A 17 13.96 -12.90 -19.35
N ASP A 18 14.54 -13.56 -20.34
CA ASP A 18 15.54 -14.58 -20.10
C ASP A 18 16.82 -13.96 -19.53
N ALA A 19 17.25 -14.44 -18.36
CA ALA A 19 18.35 -13.82 -17.61
C ALA A 19 19.72 -13.91 -18.31
N ASN A 20 19.93 -14.90 -19.20
CA ASN A 20 21.20 -15.09 -19.88
C ASN A 20 21.29 -14.27 -21.19
N THR A 21 20.16 -14.10 -21.85
CA THR A 21 20.11 -13.53 -23.21
C THR A 21 19.42 -12.17 -23.29
N GLY A 22 18.69 -11.78 -22.23
CA GLY A 22 17.84 -10.59 -22.24
C GLY A 22 16.61 -10.73 -23.14
N LYS A 23 16.34 -11.92 -23.70
CA LYS A 23 15.21 -12.14 -24.60
C LYS A 23 13.90 -11.98 -23.86
N TYR A 24 12.99 -11.17 -24.43
CA TYR A 24 11.62 -11.01 -23.96
C TYR A 24 10.89 -12.37 -23.96
N LEU A 25 10.17 -12.66 -22.86
CA LEU A 25 9.36 -13.85 -22.69
C LEU A 25 7.86 -13.51 -22.68
N TRP A 26 7.44 -12.66 -21.75
CA TRP A 26 6.07 -12.20 -21.61
C TRP A 26 6.01 -10.90 -20.81
N HIS A 27 4.87 -10.22 -20.84
CA HIS A 27 4.54 -9.12 -19.94
C HIS A 27 3.06 -9.15 -19.55
N PHE A 28 2.74 -8.48 -18.47
CA PHE A 28 1.38 -8.19 -18.06
C PHE A 28 1.29 -6.73 -17.59
N GLN A 29 0.39 -5.96 -18.18
CA GLN A 29 0.18 -4.56 -17.82
C GLN A 29 -0.85 -4.46 -16.69
N LEU A 30 -0.44 -3.91 -15.54
CA LEU A 30 -1.26 -3.81 -14.34
C LEU A 30 -2.15 -2.55 -14.35
N VAL A 31 -1.75 -1.52 -15.08
CA VAL A 31 -2.54 -0.28 -15.27
C VAL A 31 -2.42 0.13 -16.72
N HIS A 32 -3.56 0.20 -17.42
CA HIS A 32 -3.62 0.66 -18.79
C HIS A 32 -3.60 2.18 -18.83
N HIS A 33 -2.63 2.76 -19.56
CA HIS A 33 -2.49 4.20 -19.77
C HIS A 33 -2.63 4.99 -18.45
N ASP A 34 -1.66 4.79 -17.56
CA ASP A 34 -1.66 5.37 -16.22
C ASP A 34 -1.58 6.91 -16.26
N ILE A 35 -2.61 7.56 -15.71
CA ILE A 35 -2.71 9.01 -15.52
C ILE A 35 -2.83 9.39 -14.03
N TRP A 36 -2.64 8.40 -13.12
CA TRP A 36 -2.87 8.53 -11.68
C TRP A 36 -1.61 8.41 -10.85
N ASP A 37 -0.45 8.11 -11.47
CA ASP A 37 0.80 7.77 -10.77
C ASP A 37 0.69 6.43 -10.02
N TYR A 38 0.03 5.41 -10.64
CA TYR A 38 -0.16 4.09 -10.06
C TYR A 38 0.98 3.12 -10.41
N ASP A 39 2.19 3.56 -10.10
CA ASP A 39 3.42 2.81 -10.39
C ASP A 39 3.42 1.40 -9.82
N THR A 40 4.15 0.53 -10.51
CA THR A 40 4.50 -0.82 -10.04
C THR A 40 5.90 -0.78 -9.42
N GLN A 41 6.01 -0.25 -8.21
CA GLN A 41 7.27 0.02 -7.52
C GLN A 41 7.76 -1.15 -6.67
N SER A 42 6.86 -2.05 -6.27
CA SER A 42 7.20 -3.21 -5.45
C SER A 42 7.96 -4.24 -6.26
N ALA A 43 9.00 -4.83 -5.68
CA ALA A 43 9.67 -5.97 -6.27
C ALA A 43 8.67 -7.14 -6.42
N PRO A 44 8.61 -7.81 -7.59
CA PRO A 44 7.78 -8.99 -7.76
C PRO A 44 8.20 -10.10 -6.78
N LEU A 45 7.22 -10.73 -6.12
CA LEU A 45 7.46 -11.79 -5.15
C LEU A 45 7.33 -13.16 -5.83
N LEU A 46 8.45 -13.87 -5.97
CA LEU A 46 8.48 -15.20 -6.60
C LEU A 46 8.16 -16.28 -5.55
N VAL A 47 7.15 -17.08 -5.82
CA VAL A 47 6.67 -18.13 -4.91
C VAL A 47 6.32 -19.39 -5.68
N ASP A 48 6.26 -20.52 -4.96
CA ASP A 48 5.68 -21.75 -5.46
C ASP A 48 4.37 -22.01 -4.71
N LEU A 49 3.27 -22.04 -5.46
CA LEU A 49 1.94 -22.32 -4.93
C LEU A 49 1.56 -23.77 -5.15
N VAL A 50 0.73 -24.33 -4.29
CA VAL A 50 0.16 -25.66 -4.49
C VAL A 50 -1.27 -25.50 -5.02
N ARG A 51 -1.56 -26.09 -6.19
CA ARG A 51 -2.88 -26.08 -6.82
C ARG A 51 -3.21 -27.48 -7.32
N ASP A 52 -4.34 -28.02 -6.88
CA ASP A 52 -4.79 -29.35 -7.27
C ASP A 52 -3.71 -30.43 -7.11
N GLY A 53 -2.91 -30.34 -6.05
CA GLY A 53 -1.80 -31.22 -5.73
C GLY A 53 -0.53 -31.01 -6.58
N ALA A 54 -0.49 -30.03 -7.46
CA ALA A 54 0.68 -29.70 -8.28
C ALA A 54 1.33 -28.38 -7.80
N THR A 55 2.66 -28.31 -7.90
CA THR A 55 3.40 -27.08 -7.68
C THR A 55 3.28 -26.16 -8.90
N VAL A 56 2.77 -24.96 -8.69
CA VAL A 56 2.62 -23.93 -9.71
C VAL A 56 3.61 -22.79 -9.43
N PRO A 57 4.60 -22.57 -10.32
CA PRO A 57 5.51 -21.45 -10.16
C PRO A 57 4.77 -20.13 -10.38
N ALA A 58 4.70 -19.29 -9.35
CA ALA A 58 3.95 -18.06 -9.38
C ALA A 58 4.84 -16.81 -9.17
N VAL A 59 4.36 -15.69 -9.65
CA VAL A 59 4.82 -14.35 -9.30
C VAL A 59 3.62 -13.55 -8.79
N ILE A 60 3.80 -12.94 -7.62
CA ILE A 60 2.81 -12.04 -7.02
C ILE A 60 3.30 -10.61 -7.21
N ILE A 61 2.44 -9.76 -7.75
CA ILE A 61 2.73 -8.35 -7.99
C ILE A 61 1.68 -7.51 -7.28
N VAL A 62 2.13 -6.53 -6.52
CA VAL A 62 1.31 -5.50 -5.91
C VAL A 62 1.85 -4.14 -6.33
N ASN A 63 0.98 -3.15 -6.39
CA ASN A 63 1.34 -1.80 -6.80
C ASN A 63 0.52 -0.74 -6.04
N LYS A 64 0.67 0.51 -6.44
CA LYS A 64 -0.04 1.64 -5.83
C LYS A 64 -1.57 1.52 -5.87
N THR A 65 -2.14 0.76 -6.81
CA THR A 65 -3.60 0.56 -6.83
C THR A 65 -4.15 -0.20 -5.63
N GLY A 66 -3.29 -0.92 -4.89
CA GLY A 66 -3.74 -1.84 -3.83
C GLY A 66 -4.39 -3.12 -4.36
N LEU A 67 -4.29 -3.38 -5.66
CA LEU A 67 -4.66 -4.64 -6.28
C LEU A 67 -3.49 -5.63 -6.25
N MET A 68 -3.78 -6.91 -6.11
CA MET A 68 -2.78 -7.98 -6.10
C MET A 68 -2.99 -8.90 -7.30
N PHE A 69 -1.99 -8.98 -8.16
CA PHE A 69 -1.97 -9.83 -9.34
C PHE A 69 -1.10 -11.05 -9.07
N THR A 70 -1.65 -12.24 -9.34
CA THR A 70 -0.91 -13.51 -9.20
C THR A 70 -0.87 -14.21 -10.53
N LEU A 71 0.33 -14.31 -11.11
CA LEU A 71 0.54 -14.88 -12.43
C LEU A 71 1.46 -16.11 -12.36
N ASN A 72 1.30 -17.03 -13.27
CA ASN A 72 2.28 -18.08 -13.50
C ASN A 72 3.57 -17.42 -14.05
N ARG A 73 4.69 -17.52 -13.32
CA ARG A 73 5.93 -16.81 -13.68
C ARG A 73 6.61 -17.33 -14.95
N VAL A 74 6.23 -18.52 -15.40
CA VAL A 74 6.77 -19.08 -16.65
C VAL A 74 6.01 -18.59 -17.87
N THR A 75 4.68 -18.47 -17.77
CA THR A 75 3.80 -18.21 -18.90
C THR A 75 3.19 -16.82 -18.94
N GLY A 76 3.25 -16.08 -17.83
CA GLY A 76 2.55 -14.79 -17.64
C GLY A 76 1.03 -14.90 -17.50
N LYS A 77 0.47 -16.11 -17.50
CA LYS A 77 -0.99 -16.29 -17.38
C LYS A 77 -1.47 -16.08 -15.96
N PRO A 78 -2.63 -15.44 -15.75
CA PRO A 78 -3.24 -15.29 -14.42
C PRO A 78 -3.49 -16.66 -13.76
N ILE A 79 -3.25 -16.73 -12.42
CA ILE A 79 -3.59 -17.89 -11.58
C ILE A 79 -4.97 -17.71 -10.97
N PHE A 80 -5.32 -16.50 -10.60
CA PHE A 80 -6.69 -16.08 -10.28
C PHE A 80 -7.21 -15.23 -11.42
N ASP A 81 -8.50 -15.35 -11.73
CA ASP A 81 -9.11 -14.63 -12.84
C ASP A 81 -8.96 -13.11 -12.70
N ILE A 82 -8.80 -12.44 -13.83
CA ILE A 82 -8.69 -10.99 -13.95
C ILE A 82 -9.78 -10.53 -14.92
N GLU A 83 -10.58 -9.56 -14.50
CA GLU A 83 -11.65 -8.96 -15.28
C GLU A 83 -11.26 -7.57 -15.76
N GLU A 84 -11.52 -7.28 -17.03
CA GLU A 84 -11.48 -5.93 -17.56
C GLU A 84 -12.77 -5.20 -17.17
N ARG A 85 -12.67 -4.23 -16.25
CA ARG A 85 -13.82 -3.47 -15.77
C ARG A 85 -13.82 -2.05 -16.31
N PRO A 86 -14.99 -1.53 -16.74
CA PRO A 86 -15.10 -0.15 -17.21
C PRO A 86 -14.69 0.86 -16.15
N VAL A 87 -13.97 1.91 -16.58
CA VAL A 87 -13.52 3.01 -15.71
C VAL A 87 -13.96 4.36 -16.30
N PRO A 88 -14.06 5.42 -15.46
CA PRO A 88 -14.47 6.73 -15.94
C PRO A 88 -13.48 7.32 -16.95
N LYS A 89 -14.05 7.95 -17.98
CA LYS A 89 -13.29 8.69 -18.99
C LYS A 89 -12.84 10.05 -18.43
N SER A 90 -11.64 10.49 -18.81
CA SER A 90 -11.20 11.87 -18.57
C SER A 90 -11.98 12.89 -19.40
N ASP A 91 -12.31 14.02 -18.78
CA ASP A 91 -12.93 15.17 -19.44
C ASP A 91 -11.89 16.14 -20.04
N LEU A 92 -10.60 15.86 -19.86
CA LEU A 92 -9.52 16.69 -20.37
C LEU A 92 -9.44 16.63 -21.90
N PRO A 93 -9.40 17.78 -22.59
CA PRO A 93 -9.18 17.79 -24.04
C PRO A 93 -7.86 17.10 -24.41
N ARG A 94 -7.93 16.19 -25.36
CA ARG A 94 -6.79 15.41 -25.89
C ARG A 94 -6.24 14.33 -24.96
N GLU A 95 -6.69 14.20 -23.71
CA GLU A 95 -6.36 13.06 -22.87
C GLU A 95 -7.21 11.85 -23.29
N ARG A 96 -6.59 10.69 -23.30
CA ARG A 96 -7.26 9.42 -23.61
C ARG A 96 -7.03 8.49 -22.45
N THR A 97 -8.08 8.16 -21.73
CA THR A 97 -8.07 7.08 -20.74
C THR A 97 -8.34 5.74 -21.43
N SER A 98 -7.78 4.65 -20.89
CA SER A 98 -8.26 3.33 -21.25
C SER A 98 -9.73 3.19 -20.86
N PRO A 99 -10.57 2.56 -21.68
CA PRO A 99 -11.99 2.37 -21.34
C PRO A 99 -12.17 1.37 -20.19
N THR A 100 -11.21 0.49 -19.98
CA THR A 100 -11.22 -0.53 -18.92
C THR A 100 -9.88 -0.59 -18.20
N GLN A 101 -9.88 -1.20 -17.03
CA GLN A 101 -8.69 -1.54 -16.26
C GLN A 101 -8.79 -2.99 -15.75
N PRO A 102 -7.66 -3.68 -15.57
CA PRO A 102 -7.65 -5.05 -15.07
C PRO A 102 -7.90 -5.09 -13.56
N PHE A 103 -8.90 -5.86 -13.15
CA PHE A 103 -9.23 -6.12 -11.75
C PHE A 103 -9.12 -7.61 -11.45
N PRO A 104 -8.22 -8.03 -10.55
CA PRO A 104 -8.22 -9.40 -10.04
C PRO A 104 -9.57 -9.72 -9.38
N VAL A 105 -10.12 -10.89 -9.68
CA VAL A 105 -11.32 -11.40 -9.00
C VAL A 105 -10.98 -11.83 -7.58
N LYS A 106 -9.76 -12.36 -7.41
CA LYS A 106 -9.16 -12.74 -6.12
C LYS A 106 -7.69 -12.33 -6.04
N PRO A 107 -7.29 -11.86 -4.87
CA PRO A 107 -8.11 -11.45 -3.72
C PRO A 107 -8.97 -10.23 -4.07
N GLU A 108 -9.93 -9.93 -3.20
CA GLU A 108 -10.52 -8.59 -3.19
C GLU A 108 -9.44 -7.52 -2.98
N PRO A 109 -9.68 -6.26 -3.33
CA PRO A 109 -8.68 -5.20 -3.17
C PRO A 109 -8.11 -5.15 -1.75
N LEU A 110 -6.78 -5.03 -1.65
CA LEU A 110 -6.08 -4.99 -0.36
C LEU A 110 -6.26 -3.65 0.37
N THR A 111 -6.79 -2.64 -0.33
CA THR A 111 -7.00 -1.29 0.18
C THR A 111 -8.44 -0.85 -0.08
N GLN A 112 -8.84 0.26 0.54
CA GLN A 112 -10.13 0.87 0.29
C GLN A 112 -10.15 1.51 -1.09
N MET A 113 -11.14 1.16 -1.89
CA MET A 113 -11.26 1.55 -3.30
C MET A 113 -12.29 2.67 -3.53
N THR A 114 -12.96 3.14 -2.48
CA THR A 114 -13.99 4.17 -2.63
C THR A 114 -13.94 5.17 -1.49
N VAL A 115 -14.16 6.43 -1.82
CA VAL A 115 -14.46 7.48 -0.86
C VAL A 115 -15.71 8.21 -1.30
N ALA A 116 -16.64 8.39 -0.38
CA ALA A 116 -17.89 9.07 -0.59
C ALA A 116 -18.28 9.83 0.68
N ARG A 117 -19.23 10.75 0.57
CA ARG A 117 -19.65 11.55 1.72
C ARG A 117 -20.16 10.72 2.90
N ASN A 118 -20.78 9.60 2.63
CA ASN A 118 -21.33 8.72 3.67
C ASN A 118 -20.29 7.83 4.37
N ASN A 119 -19.07 7.71 3.81
CA ASN A 119 -17.98 6.91 4.40
C ASN A 119 -16.73 7.73 4.75
N LEU A 120 -16.81 9.07 4.80
CA LEU A 120 -15.77 9.88 5.42
C LEU A 120 -15.50 9.41 6.85
N TYR A 121 -14.35 9.80 7.40
CA TYR A 121 -14.00 9.48 8.78
C TYR A 121 -15.19 9.67 9.73
N LYS A 122 -15.49 8.64 10.51
CA LYS A 122 -16.53 8.65 11.53
C LYS A 122 -15.93 8.17 12.85
N GLY A 123 -15.80 9.09 13.80
CA GLY A 123 -15.17 8.78 15.08
C GLY A 123 -15.24 9.99 16.00
N GLU A 124 -14.09 10.57 16.32
CA GLU A 124 -14.05 11.77 17.16
C GLU A 124 -14.82 12.94 16.50
N PRO A 125 -15.85 13.51 17.18
CA PRO A 125 -16.81 14.41 16.52
C PRO A 125 -16.20 15.68 15.91
N GLN A 126 -15.19 16.26 16.56
CA GLN A 126 -14.55 17.48 16.07
C GLN A 126 -13.82 17.21 14.75
N HIS A 127 -13.12 16.09 14.64
CA HIS A 127 -12.43 15.72 13.42
C HIS A 127 -13.40 15.27 12.32
N GLN A 128 -14.48 14.58 12.66
CA GLN A 128 -15.54 14.26 11.71
C GLN A 128 -16.11 15.53 11.08
N ALA A 129 -16.49 16.52 11.90
CA ALA A 129 -16.99 17.80 11.40
C ALA A 129 -15.96 18.51 10.51
N TYR A 130 -14.67 18.52 10.90
CA TYR A 130 -13.60 19.05 10.07
C TYR A 130 -13.56 18.40 8.68
N CYS A 131 -13.69 17.08 8.62
CA CYS A 131 -13.65 16.35 7.35
C CYS A 131 -14.85 16.64 6.44
N GLU A 132 -16.03 16.78 7.05
CA GLU A 132 -17.25 17.16 6.33
C GLU A 132 -17.13 18.58 5.76
N HIS A 133 -16.68 19.54 6.56
CA HIS A 133 -16.41 20.91 6.11
C HIS A 133 -15.31 20.98 5.03
N MET A 134 -14.21 20.22 5.19
CA MET A 134 -13.15 20.18 4.21
C MET A 134 -13.68 19.81 2.80
N VAL A 135 -14.59 18.84 2.74
CA VAL A 135 -15.22 18.42 1.49
C VAL A 135 -16.14 19.49 0.93
N ASP A 136 -17.00 20.06 1.78
CA ASP A 136 -18.03 21.02 1.36
C ASP A 136 -17.44 22.36 0.95
N ASP A 137 -16.57 22.93 1.77
CA ASP A 137 -15.96 24.25 1.55
C ASP A 137 -15.04 24.27 0.32
N ASN A 138 -14.56 23.11 -0.11
CA ASN A 138 -13.70 22.99 -1.30
C ASN A 138 -14.39 22.32 -2.49
N ASP A 139 -15.69 22.04 -2.43
CA ASP A 139 -16.45 21.36 -3.48
C ASP A 139 -15.70 20.13 -4.02
N MET A 140 -15.27 19.24 -3.12
CA MET A 140 -14.43 18.11 -3.49
C MET A 140 -15.23 17.00 -4.16
N ARG A 141 -14.76 16.57 -5.34
CA ARG A 141 -15.26 15.39 -6.03
C ARG A 141 -14.69 14.14 -5.40
N LEU A 142 -15.54 13.35 -4.75
CA LEU A 142 -15.19 12.06 -4.15
C LEU A 142 -15.54 10.92 -5.11
N GLY A 143 -14.74 9.87 -5.16
CA GLY A 143 -15.04 8.78 -6.10
C GLY A 143 -14.37 7.45 -5.81
N GLY A 144 -14.36 6.62 -6.85
CA GLY A 144 -13.78 5.29 -6.86
C GLY A 144 -12.41 5.23 -7.53
N PRO A 145 -11.91 4.01 -7.73
CA PRO A 145 -10.62 3.79 -8.36
C PRO A 145 -10.65 4.27 -9.83
N PHE A 146 -9.51 4.73 -10.28
CA PHE A 146 -9.33 5.22 -11.65
C PHE A 146 -10.24 6.39 -12.05
N MET A 147 -10.77 7.15 -11.07
CA MET A 147 -11.46 8.41 -11.37
C MET A 147 -10.43 9.45 -11.84
N PRO A 148 -10.59 10.04 -13.03
CA PRO A 148 -9.67 11.06 -13.53
C PRO A 148 -9.69 12.34 -12.67
N ILE A 149 -8.54 13.01 -12.64
CA ILE A 149 -8.39 14.28 -11.92
C ILE A 149 -9.12 15.38 -12.69
N ALA A 150 -9.99 16.12 -12.00
CA ALA A 150 -10.78 17.19 -12.60
C ALA A 150 -9.98 18.49 -12.78
N VAL A 151 -10.42 19.30 -13.76
CA VAL A 151 -9.92 20.66 -13.95
C VAL A 151 -10.65 21.61 -12.99
N ASN A 152 -9.87 22.44 -12.29
CA ASN A 152 -10.36 23.47 -11.35
C ASN A 152 -11.17 22.93 -10.15
N GLN A 153 -11.33 21.63 -9.99
CA GLN A 153 -12.02 20.99 -8.87
C GLN A 153 -11.11 19.95 -8.21
N TYR A 154 -11.07 19.89 -6.88
CA TYR A 154 -10.36 18.85 -6.19
C TYR A 154 -11.04 17.49 -6.38
N SER A 155 -10.25 16.49 -6.72
CA SER A 155 -10.68 15.11 -6.88
C SER A 155 -9.96 14.23 -5.88
N ILE A 156 -10.70 13.36 -5.21
CA ILE A 156 -10.17 12.32 -4.31
C ILE A 156 -10.46 10.98 -4.97
N SER A 157 -9.42 10.38 -5.57
CA SER A 157 -9.48 9.07 -6.23
C SER A 157 -8.66 8.05 -5.43
N PRO A 158 -9.28 7.09 -4.74
CA PRO A 158 -8.57 6.03 -4.04
C PRO A 158 -7.78 5.13 -5.00
N PRO A 159 -6.65 4.59 -4.54
CA PRO A 159 -5.97 4.85 -3.27
C PRO A 159 -5.06 6.08 -3.26
N GLY A 160 -5.09 6.90 -4.31
CA GLY A 160 -4.28 8.10 -4.48
C GLY A 160 -2.83 7.80 -4.93
N PRO A 161 -2.05 8.84 -5.32
CA PRO A 161 -0.70 8.68 -5.85
C PRO A 161 0.33 8.18 -4.82
N ALA A 162 0.09 8.33 -3.52
CA ALA A 162 0.92 7.66 -2.50
C ALA A 162 0.78 6.14 -2.52
N GLY A 163 -0.36 5.67 -2.99
CA GLY A 163 -0.66 4.26 -3.21
C GLY A 163 -1.03 3.48 -1.97
N GLY A 164 -1.73 2.38 -2.20
CA GLY A 164 -2.11 1.42 -1.18
C GLY A 164 -0.94 0.55 -0.72
N ILE A 165 -0.12 0.11 -1.67
CA ILE A 165 1.17 -0.57 -1.42
C ILE A 165 2.20 0.10 -2.33
N ASN A 166 3.38 0.36 -1.78
CA ASN A 166 4.42 1.09 -2.47
C ASN A 166 5.71 0.25 -2.52
N PHE A 167 6.90 0.88 -2.54
CA PHE A 167 8.21 0.21 -2.71
C PHE A 167 8.53 -0.89 -1.69
N TRP A 168 7.93 -0.86 -0.51
CA TRP A 168 8.16 -1.86 0.54
C TRP A 168 7.61 -3.25 0.23
N GLY A 169 6.62 -3.35 -0.67
CA GLY A 169 6.12 -4.63 -1.17
C GLY A 169 5.44 -5.50 -0.12
N ALA A 170 5.78 -6.78 -0.15
CA ALA A 170 5.15 -7.80 0.68
C ALA A 170 6.13 -8.93 1.02
N SER A 171 5.70 -9.83 1.89
CA SER A 171 6.39 -11.08 2.22
C SER A 171 5.45 -12.29 2.07
N TYR A 172 6.03 -13.48 1.90
CA TYR A 172 5.30 -14.74 1.78
C TYR A 172 5.79 -15.77 2.80
N ASP A 173 4.86 -16.39 3.51
CA ASP A 173 5.15 -17.54 4.38
C ASP A 173 4.82 -18.84 3.61
N PRO A 174 5.84 -19.65 3.26
CA PRO A 174 5.64 -20.87 2.47
C PRO A 174 5.05 -22.03 3.28
N LYS A 175 5.00 -21.96 4.62
CA LYS A 175 4.41 -23.00 5.47
C LYS A 175 2.91 -22.78 5.68
N LEU A 176 2.52 -21.50 5.81
CA LEU A 176 1.14 -21.09 6.02
C LEU A 176 0.44 -20.73 4.72
N HIS A 177 1.19 -20.67 3.61
CA HIS A 177 0.74 -20.19 2.31
C HIS A 177 0.11 -18.80 2.37
N LEU A 178 0.68 -17.92 3.22
CA LEU A 178 0.18 -16.57 3.42
C LEU A 178 1.07 -15.54 2.72
N PHE A 179 0.46 -14.73 1.86
CA PHE A 179 1.00 -13.44 1.47
C PHE A 179 0.66 -12.42 2.56
N ILE A 180 1.60 -11.55 2.95
CA ILE A 180 1.39 -10.54 3.98
C ILE A 180 1.99 -9.22 3.54
N SER A 181 1.22 -8.13 3.67
CA SER A 181 1.67 -6.77 3.44
C SER A 181 0.99 -5.79 4.38
N ASN A 182 1.67 -4.68 4.67
CA ASN A 182 1.02 -3.51 5.22
C ASN A 182 0.49 -2.62 4.10
N THR A 183 -0.71 -2.11 4.28
CA THR A 183 -1.41 -1.32 3.28
C THR A 183 -1.79 0.05 3.82
N ASN A 184 -1.97 1.01 2.91
CA ASN A 184 -2.36 2.37 3.19
C ASN A 184 -3.71 2.72 2.56
N ASN A 185 -4.54 3.44 3.31
CA ASN A 185 -5.73 4.10 2.84
C ASN A 185 -5.53 5.64 2.95
N ILE A 186 -4.50 6.13 2.24
CA ILE A 186 -4.11 7.55 2.23
C ILE A 186 -4.56 8.16 0.91
N PHE A 187 -5.56 9.02 0.97
CA PHE A 187 -6.01 9.74 -0.20
C PHE A 187 -5.35 11.11 -0.28
N GLN A 188 -5.26 11.66 -1.48
CA GLN A 188 -4.66 12.97 -1.75
C GLN A 188 -5.58 13.81 -2.63
N PRO A 189 -5.83 15.07 -2.26
CA PRO A 189 -6.57 15.98 -3.13
C PRO A 189 -5.73 16.34 -4.35
N MET A 190 -6.26 16.06 -5.53
CA MET A 190 -5.63 16.36 -6.81
C MET A 190 -6.50 17.32 -7.59
N ARG A 191 -5.90 18.33 -8.23
CA ARG A 191 -6.62 19.32 -9.05
C ARG A 191 -5.76 19.79 -10.20
N LEU A 192 -6.25 19.71 -11.41
CA LEU A 192 -5.57 20.24 -12.57
C LEU A 192 -5.95 21.70 -12.81
N ILE A 193 -4.97 22.51 -13.11
CA ILE A 193 -5.13 23.91 -13.50
C ILE A 193 -4.48 24.10 -14.86
N LEU A 194 -5.22 24.73 -15.78
CA LEU A 194 -4.71 25.09 -17.10
C LEU A 194 -3.74 26.27 -16.98
N ARG A 195 -2.54 26.11 -17.52
CA ARG A 195 -1.54 27.17 -17.63
C ARG A 195 -1.75 28.03 -18.89
N PRO A 196 -1.19 29.24 -18.93
CA PRO A 196 -1.26 30.10 -20.12
C PRO A 196 -0.65 29.47 -21.38
N ASP A 197 0.29 28.54 -21.24
CA ASP A 197 0.93 27.82 -22.35
C ASP A 197 0.08 26.64 -22.88
N GLY A 198 -1.10 26.42 -22.31
CA GLY A 198 -2.03 25.34 -22.69
C GLY A 198 -1.72 23.99 -22.02
N THR A 199 -0.74 23.92 -21.14
CA THR A 199 -0.43 22.70 -20.34
C THR A 199 -1.25 22.68 -19.05
N TYR A 200 -1.39 21.49 -18.46
CA TYR A 200 -2.04 21.31 -17.16
C TYR A 200 -1.02 21.00 -16.07
N ILE A 201 -1.26 21.49 -14.87
CA ILE A 201 -0.46 21.18 -13.69
C ILE A 201 -1.38 20.80 -12.53
N ASN A 202 -0.98 19.82 -11.74
CA ASN A 202 -1.59 19.56 -10.45
C ASN A 202 -1.19 20.67 -9.47
N SER A 203 -2.12 21.51 -9.07
CA SER A 203 -1.85 22.71 -8.27
C SER A 203 -3.04 23.12 -7.41
N GLY A 204 -2.72 23.81 -6.32
CA GLY A 204 -3.67 24.43 -5.39
C GLY A 204 -3.23 24.25 -3.94
N PRO A 205 -3.85 24.98 -2.99
CA PRO A 205 -3.45 24.93 -1.57
C PRO A 205 -3.49 23.53 -0.94
N LEU A 206 -4.37 22.65 -1.44
CA LEU A 206 -4.54 21.29 -0.95
C LEU A 206 -3.93 20.23 -1.89
N ALA A 207 -3.44 20.62 -3.06
CA ALA A 207 -2.86 19.70 -4.04
C ALA A 207 -1.39 19.32 -3.69
N GLY A 208 -0.86 18.33 -4.41
CA GLY A 208 0.49 17.83 -4.25
C GLY A 208 0.57 16.66 -3.27
N LEU A 209 1.64 16.58 -2.49
CA LEU A 209 1.86 15.50 -1.52
C LEU A 209 1.03 15.64 -0.23
N ARG A 210 0.12 16.61 -0.15
CA ARG A 210 -0.75 16.78 1.00
C ARG A 210 -1.78 15.65 1.05
N ARG A 211 -2.04 15.17 2.26
CA ARG A 211 -3.05 14.14 2.50
C ARG A 211 -4.45 14.76 2.58
N PHE A 212 -5.45 14.00 2.19
CA PHE A 212 -6.85 14.34 2.44
C PHE A 212 -7.12 14.23 3.94
N GLY A 213 -7.01 15.35 4.65
CA GLY A 213 -7.13 15.39 6.12
C GLY A 213 -6.62 16.68 6.74
N ASP A 214 -6.62 16.68 8.06
CA ASP A 214 -6.11 17.74 8.91
C ASP A 214 -4.58 17.59 9.03
N ALA A 215 -3.84 18.50 8.39
CA ALA A 215 -2.39 18.45 8.37
C ALA A 215 -1.78 18.79 9.74
N ASP A 216 -2.41 19.69 10.51
CA ASP A 216 -1.91 20.15 11.82
C ASP A 216 -2.05 19.03 12.86
N ARG A 217 -3.17 18.33 12.86
CA ARG A 217 -3.43 17.17 13.73
C ARG A 217 -2.92 15.86 13.12
N ARG A 218 -2.47 15.86 11.86
CA ARG A 218 -2.03 14.67 11.12
C ARG A 218 -3.10 13.56 11.08
N LEU A 219 -4.37 13.93 11.02
CA LEU A 219 -5.50 13.02 10.93
C LEU A 219 -6.07 13.00 9.51
N LEU A 220 -6.47 11.83 9.04
CA LEU A 220 -7.01 11.67 7.69
C LEU A 220 -8.54 11.76 7.70
N CYS A 221 -9.11 12.14 6.55
CA CYS A 221 -10.56 12.25 6.36
C CYS A 221 -11.18 11.08 5.59
N GLY A 222 -10.36 10.22 5.01
CA GLY A 222 -10.85 8.97 4.44
C GLY A 222 -11.40 8.02 5.51
N PRO A 223 -12.15 6.98 5.08
CA PRO A 223 -12.66 5.99 6.03
C PRO A 223 -11.51 5.25 6.74
N THR A 224 -11.72 4.90 8.00
CA THR A 224 -10.79 4.05 8.77
C THR A 224 -10.99 2.57 8.42
N PRO A 225 -9.94 1.72 8.60
CA PRO A 225 -8.61 2.07 9.09
C PRO A 225 -7.73 2.72 8.00
N TRP A 226 -6.87 3.66 8.39
CA TRP A 226 -5.96 4.37 7.48
C TRP A 226 -4.70 3.57 7.15
N GLY A 227 -4.38 2.57 7.95
CA GLY A 227 -3.32 1.59 7.74
C GLY A 227 -3.74 0.23 8.25
N GLU A 228 -3.37 -0.82 7.51
CA GLU A 228 -3.73 -2.20 7.84
C GLU A 228 -2.54 -3.13 7.63
N LEU A 229 -2.51 -4.22 8.39
CA LEU A 229 -1.76 -5.43 8.09
C LEU A 229 -2.73 -6.42 7.47
N VAL A 230 -2.49 -6.80 6.21
CA VAL A 230 -3.37 -7.67 5.44
C VAL A 230 -2.66 -8.97 5.10
N ALA A 231 -3.31 -10.09 5.30
CA ALA A 231 -2.86 -11.40 4.85
C ALA A 231 -3.85 -12.02 3.87
N VAL A 232 -3.31 -12.65 2.82
CA VAL A 232 -4.07 -13.39 1.82
C VAL A 232 -3.68 -14.86 1.88
N ASN A 233 -4.66 -15.75 1.95
CA ASN A 233 -4.45 -17.17 1.78
C ASN A 233 -4.23 -17.47 0.29
N MET A 234 -3.02 -17.89 -0.06
CA MET A 234 -2.66 -18.11 -1.45
C MET A 234 -3.21 -19.40 -2.06
N ASP A 235 -3.76 -20.31 -1.25
CA ASP A 235 -4.45 -21.50 -1.75
C ASP A 235 -5.84 -21.15 -2.29
N THR A 236 -6.55 -20.19 -1.66
CA THR A 236 -7.90 -19.82 -2.04
C THR A 236 -7.99 -18.46 -2.73
N GLY A 237 -7.02 -17.58 -2.51
CA GLY A 237 -7.03 -16.19 -2.96
C GLY A 237 -7.89 -15.28 -2.09
N ASP A 238 -8.37 -15.74 -0.93
CA ASP A 238 -9.21 -14.95 -0.03
C ASP A 238 -8.37 -14.23 1.02
N ILE A 239 -8.89 -13.11 1.54
CA ILE A 239 -8.28 -12.43 2.68
C ILE A 239 -8.36 -13.36 3.90
N ALA A 240 -7.22 -13.71 4.47
CA ALA A 240 -7.13 -14.52 5.69
C ALA A 240 -7.42 -13.66 6.94
N TYR A 241 -6.86 -12.46 6.99
CA TYR A 241 -7.16 -11.46 8.01
C TYR A 241 -6.81 -10.05 7.56
N ARG A 242 -7.48 -9.06 8.19
CA ARG A 242 -7.12 -7.65 8.20
C ARG A 242 -6.98 -7.20 9.65
N LYS A 243 -5.92 -6.48 9.97
CA LYS A 243 -5.69 -5.90 11.30
C LYS A 243 -5.37 -4.42 11.16
N THR A 244 -6.03 -3.59 11.94
CA THR A 244 -5.67 -2.18 12.04
C THR A 244 -4.19 -2.04 12.41
N LEU A 245 -3.44 -1.27 11.65
CA LEU A 245 -2.01 -1.04 11.87
C LEU A 245 -1.74 0.43 12.17
N GLY A 246 -1.39 0.71 13.40
CA GLY A 246 -1.10 2.05 13.90
C GLY A 246 -2.23 2.66 14.71
N VAL A 247 -1.88 3.61 15.57
CA VAL A 247 -2.80 4.32 16.49
C VAL A 247 -2.61 5.83 16.39
N SER A 248 -3.69 6.58 16.56
CA SER A 248 -3.67 8.04 16.63
C SER A 248 -3.65 8.52 18.08
N ASP A 249 -2.46 8.59 18.68
CA ASP A 249 -2.26 8.96 20.10
C ASP A 249 -2.88 10.33 20.47
N MET A 250 -3.04 11.23 19.50
CA MET A 250 -3.62 12.56 19.70
C MET A 250 -5.14 12.56 19.85
N LEU A 251 -5.80 11.45 19.50
CA LEU A 251 -7.25 11.32 19.68
C LEU A 251 -7.60 10.87 21.11
N PRO A 252 -8.77 11.25 21.62
CA PRO A 252 -9.25 10.78 22.92
C PRO A 252 -9.35 9.25 22.98
N ALA A 253 -9.26 8.70 24.18
CA ALA A 253 -9.45 7.27 24.41
C ALA A 253 -10.78 6.79 23.80
N GLY A 254 -10.72 5.63 23.12
CA GLY A 254 -11.85 5.06 22.38
C GLY A 254 -11.92 5.46 20.90
N PHE A 255 -11.15 6.47 20.46
CA PHE A 255 -11.08 6.89 19.05
C PHE A 255 -9.70 6.66 18.41
N GLN A 256 -8.77 6.06 19.15
CA GLN A 256 -7.35 5.98 18.73
C GLN A 256 -7.06 4.87 17.73
N ASP A 257 -7.90 3.84 17.63
CA ASP A 257 -7.71 2.68 16.73
C ASP A 257 -8.09 3.01 15.28
N THR A 258 -7.37 3.93 14.70
CA THR A 258 -7.65 4.46 13.35
C THR A 258 -6.80 3.82 12.25
N GLY A 259 -5.77 3.05 12.62
CA GLY A 259 -4.67 2.79 11.70
C GLY A 259 -3.85 4.05 11.41
N ARG A 260 -2.63 3.88 10.91
CA ARG A 260 -1.76 5.00 10.53
C ARG A 260 -1.03 4.72 9.22
N PRO A 261 -0.75 5.76 8.45
CA PRO A 261 0.10 5.64 7.28
C PRO A 261 1.43 4.96 7.59
N SER A 262 1.85 4.09 6.69
CA SER A 262 3.06 3.28 6.82
C SER A 262 3.89 3.32 5.53
N SER A 263 5.22 3.32 5.65
CA SER A 263 6.14 3.24 4.51
C SER A 263 7.29 2.23 4.71
N GLY A 264 7.25 1.44 5.77
CA GLY A 264 8.17 0.32 5.98
C GLY A 264 7.54 -1.01 5.57
N GLY A 265 8.35 -1.98 5.15
CA GLY A 265 7.87 -3.31 4.79
C GLY A 265 7.71 -4.26 5.97
N VAL A 266 7.12 -5.42 5.69
CA VAL A 266 7.00 -6.53 6.63
C VAL A 266 8.17 -7.50 6.49
N MET A 267 8.60 -8.09 7.60
CA MET A 267 9.56 -9.18 7.64
C MET A 267 8.96 -10.37 8.37
N LEU A 268 9.03 -11.54 7.75
CA LEU A 268 8.57 -12.80 8.33
C LEU A 268 9.73 -13.62 8.86
N THR A 269 9.48 -14.39 9.90
CA THR A 269 10.42 -15.38 10.44
C THR A 269 9.87 -16.80 10.29
N ALA A 270 10.75 -17.78 10.15
CA ALA A 270 10.38 -19.19 10.08
C ALA A 270 9.68 -19.72 11.35
N SER A 271 9.76 -18.97 12.46
CA SER A 271 9.09 -19.26 13.72
C SER A 271 7.67 -18.72 13.81
N GLY A 272 7.14 -18.07 12.73
CA GLY A 272 5.77 -17.58 12.68
C GLY A 272 5.57 -16.19 13.27
N LEU A 273 6.60 -15.33 13.24
CA LEU A 273 6.49 -13.93 13.62
C LEU A 273 6.53 -13.03 12.39
N THR A 274 5.66 -12.03 12.37
CA THR A 274 5.64 -10.92 11.41
C THR A 274 6.06 -9.65 12.11
N PHE A 275 7.18 -9.07 11.69
CA PHE A 275 7.65 -7.78 12.18
C PHE A 275 7.29 -6.68 11.20
N VAL A 276 6.78 -5.55 11.70
CA VAL A 276 6.44 -4.38 10.92
C VAL A 276 6.69 -3.10 11.70
N GLY A 277 7.28 -2.13 11.02
CA GLY A 277 7.42 -0.75 11.46
C GLY A 277 6.83 0.19 10.39
N GLY A 278 7.34 1.41 10.34
CA GLY A 278 7.01 2.35 9.26
C GLY A 278 5.73 3.13 9.46
N THR A 279 4.92 2.82 10.48
CA THR A 279 3.78 3.66 10.82
C THR A 279 4.23 4.99 11.44
N ASP A 280 3.55 6.08 11.09
CA ASP A 280 3.87 7.42 11.58
C ASP A 280 3.45 7.68 13.04
N ASP A 281 3.06 6.62 13.77
CA ASP A 281 2.91 6.59 15.23
C ASP A 281 4.18 6.15 15.97
N PHE A 282 5.26 5.90 15.21
CA PHE A 282 6.59 5.56 15.72
C PHE A 282 6.64 4.24 16.52
N ARG A 283 5.88 3.23 16.09
CA ARG A 283 5.88 1.94 16.78
C ARG A 283 6.43 0.83 15.92
N PHE A 284 7.28 0.00 16.53
CA PHE A 284 7.72 -1.25 15.97
C PHE A 284 6.96 -2.40 16.63
N ARG A 285 6.43 -3.31 15.82
CA ARG A 285 5.48 -4.33 16.26
C ARG A 285 5.88 -5.72 15.78
N ALA A 286 5.54 -6.73 16.60
CA ALA A 286 5.54 -8.12 16.20
C ALA A 286 4.12 -8.70 16.31
N PHE A 287 3.75 -9.47 15.30
CA PHE A 287 2.46 -10.15 15.20
C PHE A 287 2.66 -11.65 15.00
N ALA A 288 1.68 -12.46 15.41
CA ALA A 288 1.60 -13.86 15.01
C ALA A 288 1.26 -13.93 13.51
N THR A 289 2.12 -14.55 12.71
CA THR A 289 1.94 -14.62 11.25
C THR A 289 0.63 -15.30 10.86
N ALA A 290 0.23 -16.35 11.59
CA ALA A 290 -0.97 -17.12 11.27
C ALA A 290 -2.29 -16.36 11.50
N THR A 291 -2.34 -15.44 12.47
CA THR A 291 -3.60 -14.81 12.91
C THR A 291 -3.61 -13.29 12.84
N GLY A 292 -2.43 -12.68 12.68
CA GLY A 292 -2.27 -11.23 12.73
C GLY A 292 -2.46 -10.66 14.13
N ASP A 293 -2.46 -11.46 15.18
CA ASP A 293 -2.59 -10.96 16.57
C ASP A 293 -1.29 -10.29 17.00
N LYS A 294 -1.41 -9.10 17.58
CA LYS A 294 -0.25 -8.34 18.09
C LYS A 294 0.31 -9.01 19.33
N LEU A 295 1.59 -9.40 19.26
CA LEU A 295 2.33 -10.08 20.33
C LEU A 295 3.22 -9.12 21.12
N TRP A 296 3.77 -8.12 20.45
CA TRP A 296 4.71 -7.19 21.05
C TRP A 296 4.71 -5.85 20.33
N GLU A 297 5.01 -4.78 21.06
CA GLU A 297 5.09 -3.43 20.55
C GLU A 297 6.08 -2.60 21.37
N ILE A 298 6.86 -1.75 20.70
CA ILE A 298 7.71 -0.74 21.34
C ILE A 298 7.61 0.59 20.58
N LYS A 299 7.63 1.69 21.32
CA LYS A 299 7.72 3.03 20.73
C LYS A 299 9.17 3.34 20.37
N MET A 300 9.37 3.83 19.16
CA MET A 300 10.67 4.17 18.59
C MET A 300 10.90 5.69 18.66
N PRO A 301 12.16 6.16 18.55
CA PRO A 301 12.46 7.59 18.50
C PRO A 301 11.81 8.30 17.31
N SER A 302 11.68 7.63 16.17
CA SER A 302 11.01 8.10 14.96
C SER A 302 10.38 6.94 14.17
N SER A 303 9.69 7.20 13.06
CA SER A 303 9.17 6.15 12.19
C SER A 303 10.29 5.33 11.51
N ILE A 304 9.98 4.08 11.21
CA ILE A 304 10.88 3.14 10.54
C ILE A 304 10.49 3.10 9.06
N GLU A 305 11.23 3.83 8.22
CA GLU A 305 10.90 3.97 6.79
C GLU A 305 11.50 2.85 5.91
N THR A 306 11.93 1.74 6.53
CA THR A 306 12.56 0.61 5.87
C THR A 306 11.94 -0.71 6.32
N SER A 307 12.22 -1.78 5.58
CA SER A 307 11.88 -3.13 6.03
C SER A 307 12.84 -3.57 7.14
N PRO A 308 12.36 -4.23 8.21
CA PRO A 308 13.22 -4.88 9.19
C PRO A 308 14.09 -5.96 8.54
N ILE A 309 15.25 -6.22 9.12
CA ILE A 309 16.10 -7.36 8.77
C ILE A 309 16.33 -8.24 9.98
N THR A 310 16.69 -9.52 9.75
CA THR A 310 17.09 -10.45 10.83
C THR A 310 18.38 -11.16 10.46
N TYR A 311 19.22 -11.41 11.45
CA TYR A 311 20.48 -12.11 11.28
C TYR A 311 20.90 -12.82 12.58
N MET A 312 21.82 -13.77 12.46
CA MET A 312 22.47 -14.42 13.62
C MET A 312 23.73 -13.66 14.00
N GLY A 313 23.83 -13.26 15.24
CA GLY A 313 25.05 -12.68 15.81
C GLY A 313 26.12 -13.75 16.07
N SER A 314 27.37 -13.31 16.29
CA SER A 314 28.50 -14.19 16.60
C SER A 314 28.34 -14.90 17.94
N ASP A 315 27.46 -14.40 18.81
CA ASP A 315 27.11 -15.00 20.11
C ASP A 315 25.98 -16.05 20.01
N GLY A 316 25.54 -16.39 18.79
CA GLY A 316 24.48 -17.36 18.52
C GLY A 316 23.08 -16.86 18.79
N ARG A 317 22.87 -15.56 19.09
CA ARG A 317 21.53 -14.96 19.22
C ARG A 317 21.04 -14.46 17.88
N GLN A 318 19.74 -14.58 17.66
CA GLN A 318 19.07 -13.94 16.54
C GLN A 318 18.76 -12.47 16.90
N PHE A 319 19.08 -11.56 15.98
CA PHE A 319 18.77 -10.15 16.06
C PHE A 319 17.71 -9.78 15.03
N VAL A 320 16.86 -8.83 15.39
CA VAL A 320 15.97 -8.10 14.47
C VAL A 320 16.39 -6.65 14.51
N THR A 321 16.74 -6.09 13.36
CA THR A 321 17.29 -4.73 13.26
C THR A 321 16.42 -3.87 12.36
N VAL A 322 16.25 -2.65 12.79
CA VAL A 322 15.48 -1.60 12.11
C VAL A 322 16.28 -0.29 12.07
N VAL A 323 15.95 0.55 11.09
CA VAL A 323 16.49 1.91 10.99
C VAL A 323 15.38 2.90 11.29
N SER A 324 15.52 3.65 12.39
CA SER A 324 14.59 4.67 12.84
C SER A 324 15.03 6.01 12.28
N THR A 325 14.55 6.35 11.07
CA THR A 325 14.96 7.55 10.34
C THR A 325 13.97 8.70 10.45
N GLY A 326 12.69 8.38 10.51
CA GLY A 326 11.64 9.39 10.35
C GLY A 326 11.64 10.01 8.94
N GLY A 327 10.94 11.10 8.76
CA GLY A 327 10.75 11.74 7.46
C GLY A 327 9.91 10.88 6.51
N GLY A 328 10.47 10.63 5.31
CA GLY A 328 9.93 9.69 4.34
C GLY A 328 8.54 10.02 3.78
N LEU A 329 7.94 9.02 3.12
CA LEU A 329 6.63 9.14 2.47
C LEU A 329 5.49 9.37 3.47
N THR A 330 5.63 8.87 4.70
CA THR A 330 4.65 9.13 5.77
C THR A 330 4.64 10.58 6.24
N GLY A 331 5.66 11.37 5.87
CA GLY A 331 5.80 12.77 6.28
C GLY A 331 5.97 12.92 7.77
N SER A 332 6.72 12.03 8.42
CA SER A 332 7.07 12.15 9.83
C SER A 332 7.75 13.49 10.11
N ALA A 333 7.26 14.20 11.12
CA ALA A 333 7.87 15.48 11.53
C ALA A 333 9.21 15.29 12.26
N VAL A 334 9.48 14.08 12.73
CA VAL A 334 10.70 13.72 13.46
C VAL A 334 11.62 12.99 12.50
N THR A 335 12.87 13.46 12.41
CA THR A 335 13.97 12.78 11.71
C THR A 335 14.98 12.28 12.72
N ASN A 336 15.62 11.15 12.43
CA ASN A 336 16.60 10.49 13.28
C ASN A 336 17.58 9.68 12.42
N ASP A 337 18.64 9.13 12.99
CA ASP A 337 19.68 8.36 12.30
C ASP A 337 20.08 7.07 13.06
N GLU A 338 19.18 6.55 13.89
CA GLU A 338 19.48 5.40 14.74
C GLU A 338 19.23 4.06 14.02
N ILE A 339 20.20 3.16 14.16
CA ILE A 339 20.07 1.74 13.85
C ILE A 339 19.87 0.99 15.17
N ILE A 340 18.74 0.32 15.33
CA ILE A 340 18.33 -0.32 16.57
C ILE A 340 18.18 -1.82 16.35
N ALA A 341 18.89 -2.62 17.14
CA ALA A 341 18.85 -4.07 17.09
C ALA A 341 18.21 -4.65 18.36
N PHE A 342 17.26 -5.54 18.16
CA PHE A 342 16.55 -6.26 19.22
C PHE A 342 16.99 -7.72 19.22
N ALA A 343 17.17 -8.30 20.41
CA ALA A 343 17.39 -9.74 20.60
C ALA A 343 16.66 -10.22 21.84
N LEU A 344 16.30 -11.49 21.88
CA LEU A 344 15.81 -12.10 23.11
C LEU A 344 16.91 -12.09 24.17
N PRO A 345 16.57 -11.97 25.47
CA PRO A 345 17.53 -12.12 26.55
C PRO A 345 18.27 -13.44 26.44
N SER A 346 19.56 -13.49 26.84
CA SER A 346 20.29 -14.74 26.97
C SER A 346 19.61 -15.62 28.00
N ARG A 347 19.57 -16.95 27.78
CA ARG A 347 18.95 -17.92 28.71
C ARG A 347 19.52 -17.87 30.12
N SER A 348 20.72 -17.30 30.30
CA SER A 348 21.39 -17.13 31.62
C SER A 348 20.88 -15.91 32.40
N ALA A 349 20.04 -15.07 31.85
CA ALA A 349 19.54 -13.85 32.47
C ALA A 349 18.03 -13.91 32.85
N ALA A 350 17.42 -15.11 32.92
CA ALA A 350 16.10 -15.24 33.53
C ALA A 350 16.25 -14.98 35.05
N PRO A 351 15.53 -14.02 35.63
CA PRO A 351 15.56 -13.86 37.08
C PRO A 351 15.02 -15.12 37.74
N GLN A 352 15.71 -15.59 38.80
CA GLN A 352 15.24 -16.63 39.69
C GLN A 352 14.00 -16.18 40.46
#